data_cb8f028076e21f35697f2698c94a9c95
#
_entry.id   cb8f028076e21f35697f2698c94a9c95
#
_cell.length_a   1.000
_cell.length_b   1.000
_cell.length_c   1.000
_cell.angle_alpha   90.00
_cell.angle_beta   90.00
_cell.angle_gamma   90.00
#
_symmetry.space_group_name_H-M   'P 1'
#
loop_
_entity.id
_entity.type
_entity.pdbx_description
1 polymer ?
#
loop_
_entity_poly.entity_id
_entity_poly.type
_entity_poly.pdbx_seq_one_letter_code
_entity_poly.pdbx_strand_id
1 'polypeptide(L)'
;PKRSRHSIRNILLGIQFFICWLFVVFTTALYLQADKTGSTLFHTLTEKEKSEIISLPLDYRFMKNSEKLALIERISRHPSITDKLPADINYLGGISGTGMYTEKGNRDSYIEVNIMNISNNFFEFMNIPILSGHTLETNEQMVADHKLTERMKKDLLGMTLYNYEDGYTVCGTCSDFIADTYNQSQGFIFLPCNFNEYVGHCYLKCKPGSVEEVKSFIEETLKESFPPSIQPRISTLLDDIHQE
;
A
#
# COMPACT_ATOMS: atom_id res chain seq x y z
N PRO A 1 -64.23 -11.29 -15.03
CA PRO A 1 -63.32 -10.22 -14.59
C PRO A 1 -62.38 -10.60 -13.38
N LYS A 2 -62.80 -11.53 -12.51
CA LYS A 2 -61.98 -11.95 -11.34
C LYS A 2 -60.68 -12.71 -11.68
N ARG A 3 -60.64 -13.49 -12.75
CA ARG A 3 -59.51 -14.33 -13.15
C ARG A 3 -58.31 -13.50 -13.61
N SER A 4 -58.52 -12.37 -14.25
CA SER A 4 -57.49 -11.45 -14.74
C SER A 4 -56.74 -10.77 -13.58
N ARG A 5 -57.41 -10.41 -12.47
CA ARG A 5 -56.80 -9.72 -11.32
C ARG A 5 -55.81 -10.60 -10.57
N HIS A 6 -56.11 -11.92 -10.45
CA HIS A 6 -55.18 -12.87 -9.82
C HIS A 6 -53.90 -13.12 -10.64
N SER A 7 -54.06 -13.13 -11.97
CA SER A 7 -52.93 -13.31 -12.88
C SER A 7 -51.96 -12.12 -12.81
N ILE A 8 -52.46 -10.88 -12.82
CA ILE A 8 -51.65 -9.66 -12.71
C ILE A 8 -50.90 -9.62 -11.36
N ARG A 9 -51.59 -9.96 -10.27
CA ARG A 9 -50.96 -10.02 -8.94
C ARG A 9 -49.81 -11.03 -8.88
N ASN A 10 -50.01 -12.22 -9.46
CA ASN A 10 -48.96 -13.24 -9.48
C ASN A 10 -47.77 -12.87 -10.34
N ILE A 11 -48.01 -12.17 -11.48
CA ILE A 11 -46.93 -11.63 -12.32
C ILE A 11 -46.14 -10.56 -11.55
N LEU A 12 -46.84 -9.64 -10.88
CA LEU A 12 -46.17 -8.59 -10.05
C LEU A 12 -45.33 -9.20 -8.93
N LEU A 13 -45.87 -10.21 -8.22
CA LEU A 13 -45.14 -10.95 -7.21
C LEU A 13 -43.91 -11.65 -7.82
N GLY A 14 -44.03 -12.28 -8.96
CA GLY A 14 -42.91 -12.92 -9.64
C GLY A 14 -41.80 -11.92 -10.02
N ILE A 15 -42.18 -10.76 -10.56
CA ILE A 15 -41.23 -9.67 -10.87
C ILE A 15 -40.56 -9.19 -9.60
N GLN A 16 -41.29 -9.00 -8.50
CA GLN A 16 -40.74 -8.54 -7.23
C GLN A 16 -39.75 -9.54 -6.64
N PHE A 17 -40.07 -10.84 -6.65
CA PHE A 17 -39.12 -11.89 -6.25
C PHE A 17 -37.89 -11.95 -7.11
N PHE A 18 -38.03 -11.78 -8.44
CA PHE A 18 -36.92 -11.77 -9.37
C PHE A 18 -35.98 -10.59 -9.11
N ILE A 19 -36.54 -9.39 -8.89
CA ILE A 19 -35.75 -8.21 -8.53
C ILE A 19 -35.01 -8.41 -7.19
N CYS A 20 -35.68 -8.91 -6.15
CA CYS A 20 -35.06 -9.22 -4.88
C CYS A 20 -33.91 -10.23 -5.03
N TRP A 21 -34.12 -11.29 -5.83
CA TRP A 21 -33.10 -12.30 -6.10
C TRP A 21 -31.91 -11.71 -6.83
N LEU A 22 -32.12 -10.85 -7.85
CA LEU A 22 -31.06 -10.12 -8.54
C LEU A 22 -30.23 -9.27 -7.57
N PHE A 23 -30.88 -8.55 -6.67
CA PHE A 23 -30.18 -7.75 -5.66
C PHE A 23 -29.31 -8.63 -4.73
N VAL A 24 -29.82 -9.76 -4.27
CA VAL A 24 -29.04 -10.68 -3.42
C VAL A 24 -27.82 -11.22 -4.16
N VAL A 25 -28.01 -11.69 -5.41
CA VAL A 25 -26.90 -12.21 -6.24
C VAL A 25 -25.86 -11.12 -6.52
N PHE A 26 -26.30 -9.92 -6.89
CA PHE A 26 -25.41 -8.80 -7.19
C PHE A 26 -24.64 -8.35 -5.94
N THR A 27 -25.32 -8.21 -4.81
CA THR A 27 -24.68 -7.84 -3.53
C THR A 27 -23.66 -8.89 -3.10
N THR A 28 -24.02 -10.18 -3.22
CA THR A 28 -23.09 -11.28 -2.91
C THR A 28 -21.88 -11.28 -3.83
N ALA A 29 -22.08 -11.06 -5.14
CA ALA A 29 -20.98 -10.98 -6.11
C ALA A 29 -20.03 -9.80 -5.81
N LEU A 30 -20.59 -8.62 -5.50
CA LEU A 30 -19.79 -7.45 -5.08
C LEU A 30 -19.02 -7.72 -3.80
N TYR A 31 -19.65 -8.34 -2.81
CA TYR A 31 -18.97 -8.70 -1.55
C TYR A 31 -17.80 -9.65 -1.79
N LEU A 32 -18.01 -10.72 -2.56
CA LEU A 32 -16.95 -11.67 -2.90
C LEU A 32 -15.82 -11.03 -3.72
N GLN A 33 -16.16 -10.08 -4.59
CA GLN A 33 -15.16 -9.34 -5.37
C GLN A 33 -14.35 -8.41 -4.45
N ALA A 34 -14.98 -7.68 -3.55
CA ALA A 34 -14.32 -6.81 -2.59
C ALA A 34 -13.39 -7.59 -1.66
N ASP A 35 -13.86 -8.72 -1.10
CA ASP A 35 -13.07 -9.61 -0.25
C ASP A 35 -11.84 -10.17 -0.98
N LYS A 36 -12.02 -10.64 -2.22
CA LYS A 36 -10.91 -11.10 -3.06
C LYS A 36 -9.91 -9.98 -3.36
N THR A 37 -10.39 -8.78 -3.64
CA THR A 37 -9.53 -7.63 -3.94
C THR A 37 -8.72 -7.24 -2.70
N GLY A 38 -9.34 -7.12 -1.53
CA GLY A 38 -8.66 -6.83 -0.28
C GLY A 38 -7.61 -7.88 0.09
N SER A 39 -7.89 -9.17 -0.16
CA SER A 39 -6.94 -10.25 0.12
C SER A 39 -5.70 -10.24 -0.78
N THR A 40 -5.75 -9.60 -1.95
CA THR A 40 -4.60 -9.47 -2.84
C THR A 40 -3.64 -8.34 -2.45
N LEU A 41 -4.13 -7.32 -1.74
CA LEU A 41 -3.29 -6.21 -1.28
C LEU A 41 -2.33 -6.69 -0.20
N PHE A 42 -1.04 -6.32 -0.36
CA PHE A 42 0.03 -6.77 0.55
C PHE A 42 0.01 -8.29 0.77
N HIS A 43 -0.17 -9.04 -0.31
CA HIS A 43 -0.35 -10.51 -0.27
C HIS A 43 0.83 -11.29 0.33
N THR A 44 2.00 -10.65 0.46
CA THR A 44 3.18 -11.20 1.14
C THR A 44 3.02 -11.26 2.66
N LEU A 45 2.04 -10.53 3.21
CA LEU A 45 1.67 -10.53 4.61
C LEU A 45 0.39 -11.35 4.84
N THR A 46 0.36 -12.14 5.90
CA THR A 46 -0.85 -12.80 6.36
C THR A 46 -1.85 -11.79 6.96
N GLU A 47 -3.14 -12.12 7.01
CA GLU A 47 -4.17 -11.29 7.66
C GLU A 47 -3.80 -10.96 9.11
N LYS A 48 -3.19 -11.91 9.82
CA LYS A 48 -2.70 -11.69 11.18
C LYS A 48 -1.58 -10.65 11.22
N GLU A 49 -0.59 -10.74 10.35
CA GLU A 49 0.50 -9.76 10.28
C GLU A 49 -0.04 -8.38 9.90
N LYS A 50 -0.97 -8.27 8.95
CA LYS A 50 -1.64 -7.01 8.60
C LYS A 50 -2.38 -6.39 9.79
N SER A 51 -3.00 -7.21 10.64
CA SER A 51 -3.67 -6.74 11.86
C SER A 51 -2.70 -6.32 12.98
N GLU A 52 -1.44 -6.75 12.92
CA GLU A 52 -0.37 -6.43 13.86
C GLU A 52 0.50 -5.24 13.40
N ILE A 53 0.22 -4.66 12.23
CA ILE A 53 0.89 -3.47 11.71
C ILE A 53 -0.02 -2.26 11.90
N ILE A 54 0.43 -1.29 12.70
CA ILE A 54 -0.24 0.00 12.86
C ILE A 54 0.16 0.93 11.72
N SER A 55 -0.83 1.59 11.14
CA SER A 55 -0.74 2.59 10.09
C SER A 55 -0.89 3.98 10.73
N LEU A 56 0.17 4.78 10.69
CA LEU A 56 0.24 6.09 11.31
C LEU A 56 0.45 7.18 10.25
N PRO A 57 -0.59 7.94 9.88
CA PRO A 57 -0.46 9.06 8.98
C PRO A 57 0.29 10.22 9.65
N LEU A 58 1.23 10.82 8.93
CA LEU A 58 2.09 11.93 9.38
C LEU A 58 2.10 13.11 8.38
N ASP A 59 1.20 13.11 7.40
CA ASP A 59 1.10 14.19 6.41
C ASP A 59 0.40 15.43 7.02
N TYR A 60 1.04 16.03 8.02
CA TYR A 60 0.57 17.25 8.69
C TYR A 60 1.48 18.42 8.35
N ARG A 61 0.89 19.45 7.72
CA ARG A 61 1.62 20.66 7.29
C ARG A 61 2.15 21.51 8.43
N PHE A 62 1.60 21.37 9.63
CA PHE A 62 2.04 22.14 10.80
C PHE A 62 3.28 21.54 11.50
N MET A 63 3.65 20.29 11.18
CA MET A 63 4.84 19.64 11.72
C MET A 63 6.00 19.69 10.74
N LYS A 64 7.17 20.07 11.21
CA LYS A 64 8.41 19.94 10.46
C LYS A 64 8.80 18.47 10.34
N ASN A 65 9.51 18.14 9.27
CA ASN A 65 9.94 16.75 9.04
C ASN A 65 10.81 16.20 10.17
N SER A 66 11.69 17.01 10.75
CA SER A 66 12.49 16.63 11.92
C SER A 66 11.64 16.30 13.16
N GLU A 67 10.53 16.99 13.35
CA GLU A 67 9.59 16.71 14.45
C GLU A 67 8.84 15.40 14.22
N LYS A 68 8.44 15.11 12.98
CA LYS A 68 7.83 13.84 12.60
C LYS A 68 8.79 12.66 12.83
N LEU A 69 10.05 12.80 12.42
CA LEU A 69 11.07 11.77 12.66
C LEU A 69 11.32 11.57 14.16
N ALA A 70 11.42 12.65 14.95
CA ALA A 70 11.57 12.54 16.40
C ALA A 70 10.36 11.86 17.06
N LEU A 71 9.15 12.11 16.55
CA LEU A 71 7.93 11.44 16.99
C LEU A 71 7.95 9.95 16.69
N ILE A 72 8.33 9.56 15.46
CA ILE A 72 8.50 8.14 15.08
C ILE A 72 9.51 7.46 16.01
N GLU A 73 10.66 8.09 16.26
CA GLU A 73 11.69 7.56 17.17
C GLU A 73 11.16 7.39 18.60
N ARG A 74 10.41 8.38 19.11
CA ARG A 74 9.80 8.31 20.43
C ARG A 74 8.81 7.16 20.55
N ILE A 75 7.91 7.02 19.56
CA ILE A 75 6.89 5.96 19.50
C ILE A 75 7.57 4.59 19.40
N SER A 76 8.58 4.44 18.55
CA SER A 76 9.29 3.18 18.30
C SER A 76 10.04 2.63 19.51
N ARG A 77 10.23 3.44 20.57
CA ARG A 77 10.85 2.97 21.84
C ARG A 77 9.89 2.15 22.69
N HIS A 78 8.62 2.07 22.32
CA HIS A 78 7.67 1.23 23.07
C HIS A 78 8.08 -0.25 22.95
N PRO A 79 8.15 -1.00 24.08
CA PRO A 79 8.72 -2.36 24.09
C PRO A 79 7.90 -3.38 23.27
N SER A 80 6.65 -3.06 22.96
CA SER A 80 5.76 -3.89 22.13
C SER A 80 5.86 -3.57 20.65
N ILE A 81 6.63 -2.57 20.23
CA ILE A 81 6.93 -2.31 18.81
C ILE A 81 8.21 -3.06 18.45
N THR A 82 8.16 -3.88 17.43
CA THR A 82 9.27 -4.73 16.99
C THR A 82 10.03 -4.15 15.82
N ASP A 83 9.35 -3.39 14.95
CA ASP A 83 9.94 -2.76 13.77
C ASP A 83 9.14 -1.53 13.35
N LYS A 84 9.77 -0.63 12.60
CA LYS A 84 9.16 0.58 12.02
C LYS A 84 9.53 0.72 10.55
N LEU A 85 8.60 1.21 9.76
CA LEU A 85 8.78 1.49 8.36
C LEU A 85 8.31 2.92 8.05
N PRO A 86 9.21 3.91 8.04
CA PRO A 86 8.89 5.24 7.53
C PRO A 86 8.59 5.19 6.04
N ALA A 87 7.62 5.99 5.60
CA ALA A 87 7.20 6.11 4.23
C ALA A 87 6.94 7.58 3.86
N ASP A 88 7.14 7.92 2.59
CA ASP A 88 6.78 9.24 2.08
C ASP A 88 5.26 9.40 1.96
N ILE A 89 4.57 8.33 1.59
CA ILE A 89 3.12 8.26 1.43
C ILE A 89 2.55 7.01 2.11
N ASN A 90 1.23 6.95 2.26
CA ASN A 90 0.56 5.68 2.53
C ASN A 90 0.73 4.76 1.31
N TYR A 91 1.34 3.59 1.51
CA TYR A 91 1.56 2.63 0.42
C TYR A 91 0.25 2.01 -0.10
N LEU A 92 -0.80 1.99 0.70
CA LEU A 92 -2.13 1.55 0.27
C LEU A 92 -2.71 2.59 -0.69
N GLY A 93 -2.93 2.20 -1.95
CA GLY A 93 -3.38 3.10 -3.01
C GLY A 93 -2.38 4.19 -3.40
N GLY A 94 -1.16 4.19 -2.82
CA GLY A 94 -0.15 5.21 -3.02
C GLY A 94 0.91 4.81 -4.04
N ILE A 95 1.13 5.68 -5.03
CA ILE A 95 2.22 5.61 -6.00
C ILE A 95 2.95 6.94 -5.97
N SER A 96 4.28 6.91 -5.80
CA SER A 96 5.11 8.13 -5.77
C SER A 96 5.31 8.73 -7.16
N GLY A 97 5.14 7.94 -8.20
CA GLY A 97 5.28 8.37 -9.60
C GLY A 97 4.94 7.27 -10.59
N THR A 98 4.90 7.63 -11.87
CA THR A 98 4.59 6.70 -12.95
C THR A 98 5.53 6.89 -14.11
N GLY A 99 6.26 5.84 -14.47
CA GLY A 99 7.10 5.78 -15.66
C GLY A 99 8.55 6.18 -15.47
N MET A 100 9.37 5.54 -16.28
CA MET A 100 10.80 5.77 -16.41
C MET A 100 11.22 5.72 -17.87
N TYR A 101 12.47 6.02 -18.16
CA TYR A 101 13.03 5.94 -19.49
C TYR A 101 14.13 4.87 -19.52
N THR A 102 14.22 4.10 -20.61
CA THR A 102 15.28 3.11 -20.80
C THR A 102 16.55 3.72 -21.37
N GLU A 103 16.47 4.94 -21.91
CA GLU A 103 17.60 5.67 -22.47
C GLU A 103 17.56 7.15 -22.02
N LYS A 104 18.70 7.65 -21.54
CA LYS A 104 18.83 9.02 -21.05
C LYS A 104 18.50 10.03 -22.16
N GLY A 105 17.59 10.95 -21.87
CA GLY A 105 17.21 12.04 -22.79
C GLY A 105 16.33 11.61 -23.97
N ASN A 106 16.04 10.32 -24.13
CA ASN A 106 15.17 9.82 -25.20
C ASN A 106 13.73 9.66 -24.68
N ARG A 107 12.84 10.58 -25.08
CA ARG A 107 11.41 10.53 -24.67
C ARG A 107 10.66 9.33 -25.25
N ASP A 108 11.10 8.80 -26.37
CA ASP A 108 10.47 7.65 -27.02
C ASP A 108 10.81 6.33 -26.29
N SER A 109 11.78 6.35 -25.38
CA SER A 109 12.16 5.21 -24.54
C SER A 109 11.35 5.10 -23.24
N TYR A 110 10.27 5.87 -23.10
CA TYR A 110 9.39 5.87 -21.93
C TYR A 110 8.72 4.51 -21.69
N ILE A 111 8.80 4.04 -20.46
CA ILE A 111 8.08 2.87 -19.99
C ILE A 111 7.14 3.27 -18.84
N GLU A 112 5.91 2.87 -18.93
CA GLU A 112 4.93 3.04 -17.86
C GLU A 112 5.19 2.02 -16.77
N VAL A 113 5.43 2.48 -15.55
CA VAL A 113 5.76 1.65 -14.39
C VAL A 113 5.39 2.38 -13.12
N ASN A 114 4.92 1.68 -12.11
CA ASN A 114 4.66 2.28 -10.81
C ASN A 114 5.99 2.52 -10.07
N ILE A 115 6.18 3.71 -9.54
CA ILE A 115 7.36 4.07 -8.76
C ILE A 115 6.96 4.22 -7.30
N MET A 116 7.68 3.55 -6.42
CA MET A 116 7.49 3.64 -4.98
C MET A 116 8.83 3.97 -4.31
N ASN A 117 8.82 5.03 -3.49
CA ASN A 117 9.98 5.37 -2.68
C ASN A 117 9.91 4.59 -1.36
N ILE A 118 11.00 3.91 -1.01
CA ILE A 118 11.02 2.98 0.10
C ILE A 118 12.21 3.21 1.04
N SER A 119 12.08 2.77 2.28
CA SER A 119 13.20 2.63 3.22
C SER A 119 13.97 1.33 2.99
N ASN A 120 15.19 1.25 3.49
CA ASN A 120 16.07 0.10 3.27
C ASN A 120 15.50 -1.20 3.85
N ASN A 121 14.69 -1.14 4.91
CA ASN A 121 14.07 -2.32 5.52
C ASN A 121 12.70 -2.69 4.93
N PHE A 122 12.26 -2.02 3.85
CA PHE A 122 10.93 -2.23 3.25
C PHE A 122 10.67 -3.69 2.88
N PHE A 123 11.60 -4.34 2.19
CA PHE A 123 11.43 -5.72 1.72
C PHE A 123 11.32 -6.71 2.88
N GLU A 124 12.14 -6.53 3.93
CA GLU A 124 12.08 -7.35 5.14
C GLU A 124 10.79 -7.08 5.92
N PHE A 125 10.44 -5.81 6.12
CA PHE A 125 9.23 -5.42 6.83
C PHE A 125 7.95 -5.97 6.16
N MET A 126 7.88 -5.92 4.84
CA MET A 126 6.72 -6.36 4.04
C MET A 126 6.80 -7.84 3.62
N ASN A 127 7.78 -8.60 4.09
CA ASN A 127 8.02 -10.01 3.73
C ASN A 127 8.11 -10.23 2.20
N ILE A 128 8.74 -9.32 1.46
CA ILE A 128 8.88 -9.39 0.01
C ILE A 128 10.19 -10.09 -0.34
N PRO A 129 10.18 -11.30 -0.92
CA PRO A 129 11.40 -12.00 -1.27
C PRO A 129 12.16 -11.30 -2.41
N ILE A 130 13.47 -11.16 -2.26
CA ILE A 130 14.37 -10.83 -3.37
C ILE A 130 14.63 -12.11 -4.16
N LEU A 131 14.32 -12.08 -5.46
CA LEU A 131 14.44 -13.23 -6.37
C LEU A 131 15.83 -13.33 -7.00
N SER A 132 16.45 -12.18 -7.30
CA SER A 132 17.82 -12.10 -7.81
C SER A 132 18.47 -10.77 -7.41
N GLY A 133 19.81 -10.75 -7.36
CA GLY A 133 20.58 -9.57 -6.94
C GLY A 133 20.47 -9.32 -5.43
N HIS A 134 20.35 -8.05 -5.04
CA HIS A 134 20.29 -7.63 -3.64
C HIS A 134 19.33 -6.44 -3.45
N THR A 135 19.08 -6.05 -2.21
CA THR A 135 18.29 -4.86 -1.85
C THR A 135 19.07 -3.57 -2.07
N LEU A 136 18.42 -2.42 -1.85
CA LEU A 136 19.02 -1.10 -1.99
C LEU A 136 20.18 -0.90 -1.00
N GLU A 137 21.35 -0.51 -1.51
CA GLU A 137 22.55 -0.18 -0.71
C GLU A 137 22.98 1.28 -0.93
N THR A 138 22.63 1.85 -2.09
CA THR A 138 22.97 3.23 -2.45
C THR A 138 21.76 3.96 -3.04
N ASN A 139 21.84 5.30 -3.08
CA ASN A 139 20.78 6.14 -3.65
C ASN A 139 20.67 6.07 -5.19
N GLU A 140 21.61 5.42 -5.85
CA GLU A 140 21.63 5.27 -7.32
C GLU A 140 21.13 3.89 -7.75
N GLN A 141 20.60 3.11 -6.82
CA GLN A 141 20.10 1.77 -7.06
C GLN A 141 18.57 1.75 -7.03
N MET A 142 18.00 0.73 -7.68
CA MET A 142 16.59 0.41 -7.65
C MET A 142 16.38 -1.10 -7.63
N VAL A 143 15.22 -1.52 -7.14
CA VAL A 143 14.73 -2.91 -7.25
C VAL A 143 13.49 -2.90 -8.14
N ALA A 144 13.40 -3.85 -9.07
CA ALA A 144 12.23 -4.05 -9.92
C ALA A 144 11.42 -5.28 -9.43
N ASP A 145 10.11 -5.25 -9.57
CA ASP A 145 9.32 -6.46 -9.32
C ASP A 145 9.38 -7.44 -10.52
N HIS A 146 9.01 -8.69 -10.25
CA HIS A 146 9.01 -9.75 -11.25
C HIS A 146 8.06 -9.44 -12.43
N LYS A 147 6.91 -8.83 -12.16
CA LYS A 147 5.92 -8.45 -13.14
C LYS A 147 6.46 -7.49 -14.20
N LEU A 148 7.25 -6.50 -13.78
CA LEU A 148 7.91 -5.59 -14.72
C LEU A 148 8.89 -6.35 -15.62
N THR A 149 9.68 -7.26 -15.04
CA THR A 149 10.64 -8.11 -15.77
C THR A 149 9.92 -8.97 -16.82
N GLU A 150 8.82 -9.63 -16.46
CA GLU A 150 8.01 -10.41 -17.41
C GLU A 150 7.44 -9.54 -18.54
N ARG A 151 6.88 -8.37 -18.21
CA ARG A 151 6.30 -7.46 -19.18
C ARG A 151 7.35 -6.92 -20.17
N MET A 152 8.52 -6.59 -19.67
CA MET A 152 9.65 -6.13 -20.50
C MET A 152 10.27 -7.25 -21.33
N LYS A 153 9.99 -8.53 -20.99
CA LYS A 153 10.58 -9.73 -21.64
C LYS A 153 12.11 -9.68 -21.67
N LYS A 154 12.71 -9.10 -20.65
CA LYS A 154 14.14 -8.81 -20.57
C LYS A 154 14.59 -8.90 -19.13
N ASP A 155 15.77 -9.45 -18.91
CA ASP A 155 16.41 -9.37 -17.60
C ASP A 155 16.79 -7.91 -17.33
N LEU A 156 16.25 -7.35 -16.24
CA LEU A 156 16.49 -5.97 -15.86
C LEU A 156 17.72 -5.82 -14.96
N LEU A 157 18.25 -6.90 -14.38
CA LEU A 157 19.37 -6.83 -13.46
C LEU A 157 20.60 -6.19 -14.13
N GLY A 158 21.15 -5.16 -13.49
CA GLY A 158 22.29 -4.38 -14.02
C GLY A 158 21.92 -3.33 -15.08
N MET A 159 20.67 -3.23 -15.51
CA MET A 159 20.22 -2.16 -16.40
C MET A 159 20.10 -0.84 -15.65
N THR A 160 20.35 0.26 -16.35
CA THR A 160 20.06 1.60 -15.84
C THR A 160 18.77 2.12 -16.46
N LEU A 161 17.84 2.55 -15.62
CA LEU A 161 16.64 3.28 -16.01
C LEU A 161 16.74 4.72 -15.50
N TYR A 162 16.05 5.63 -16.16
CA TYR A 162 16.19 7.07 -15.93
C TYR A 162 14.86 7.67 -15.50
N ASN A 163 14.89 8.46 -14.42
CA ASN A 163 13.84 9.38 -14.06
C ASN A 163 14.31 10.78 -14.49
N TYR A 164 13.91 11.21 -15.68
CA TYR A 164 14.46 12.38 -16.39
C TYR A 164 15.97 12.30 -16.57
N GLU A 165 16.74 13.02 -15.77
CA GLU A 165 18.21 13.08 -15.85
C GLU A 165 18.91 12.09 -14.92
N ASP A 166 18.23 11.67 -13.85
CA ASP A 166 18.77 10.78 -12.83
C ASP A 166 18.69 9.33 -13.29
N GLY A 167 19.83 8.65 -13.27
CA GLY A 167 19.94 7.23 -13.64
C GLY A 167 20.01 6.34 -12.40
N TYR A 168 19.23 5.28 -12.40
CA TYR A 168 19.22 4.28 -11.34
C TYR A 168 19.51 2.90 -11.91
N THR A 169 20.44 2.17 -11.30
CA THR A 169 20.78 0.82 -11.71
C THR A 169 19.94 -0.22 -10.99
N VAL A 170 19.33 -1.14 -11.72
CA VAL A 170 18.58 -2.25 -11.15
C VAL A 170 19.56 -3.20 -10.45
N CYS A 171 19.59 -3.16 -9.12
CA CYS A 171 20.47 -3.98 -8.29
C CYS A 171 19.84 -5.32 -7.88
N GLY A 172 18.53 -5.44 -8.00
CA GLY A 172 17.80 -6.66 -7.67
C GLY A 172 16.42 -6.73 -8.29
N THR A 173 15.86 -7.92 -8.29
CA THR A 173 14.47 -8.17 -8.62
C THR A 173 13.77 -8.83 -7.44
N CYS A 174 12.52 -8.45 -7.17
CA CYS A 174 11.72 -9.01 -6.09
C CYS A 174 10.47 -9.71 -6.61
N SER A 175 9.75 -10.43 -5.74
CA SER A 175 8.42 -10.95 -6.05
C SER A 175 7.45 -9.79 -6.33
N ASP A 176 6.33 -10.11 -6.99
CA ASP A 176 5.29 -9.15 -7.28
C ASP A 176 4.81 -8.48 -5.99
N PHE A 177 4.52 -7.19 -6.09
CA PHE A 177 3.94 -6.41 -5.02
C PHE A 177 2.63 -5.79 -5.47
N ILE A 178 1.61 -5.82 -4.63
CA ILE A 178 0.30 -5.26 -4.91
C ILE A 178 -0.11 -4.37 -3.75
N ALA A 179 -0.07 -3.06 -3.96
CA ALA A 179 -0.51 -2.04 -3.01
C ALA A 179 -1.74 -1.26 -3.50
N ASP A 180 -2.11 -1.42 -4.78
CA ASP A 180 -3.21 -0.72 -5.43
C ASP A 180 -4.01 -1.69 -6.29
N THR A 181 -5.33 -1.53 -6.29
CA THR A 181 -6.26 -2.34 -7.07
C THR A 181 -6.33 -1.92 -8.54
N TYR A 182 -5.98 -0.67 -8.86
CA TYR A 182 -6.16 -0.09 -10.19
C TYR A 182 -4.96 -0.28 -11.13
N ASN A 183 -3.74 -0.24 -10.60
CA ASN A 183 -2.50 -0.22 -11.41
C ASN A 183 -1.71 -1.53 -11.38
N GLN A 184 -2.39 -2.66 -11.19
CA GLN A 184 -1.75 -3.96 -11.05
C GLN A 184 -0.99 -4.45 -12.29
N SER A 185 -1.26 -3.92 -13.48
CA SER A 185 -0.70 -4.43 -14.74
C SER A 185 0.71 -3.94 -15.05
N GLN A 186 1.16 -2.86 -14.43
CA GLN A 186 2.37 -2.14 -14.85
C GLN A 186 3.65 -2.65 -14.20
N GLY A 187 3.56 -3.27 -13.02
CA GLY A 187 4.69 -3.64 -12.18
C GLY A 187 5.28 -2.44 -11.43
N PHE A 188 6.18 -2.71 -10.51
CA PHE A 188 6.77 -1.72 -9.61
C PHE A 188 8.28 -1.59 -9.77
N ILE A 189 8.75 -0.37 -9.57
CA ILE A 189 10.14 -0.02 -9.29
C ILE A 189 10.20 0.61 -7.91
N PHE A 190 11.14 0.15 -7.12
CA PHE A 190 11.39 0.62 -5.77
C PHE A 190 12.66 1.45 -5.75
N LEU A 191 12.54 2.73 -5.37
CA LEU A 191 13.63 3.68 -5.25
C LEU A 191 13.93 3.99 -3.78
N PRO A 192 15.18 4.32 -3.44
CA PRO A 192 15.51 4.76 -2.09
C PRO A 192 14.85 6.10 -1.78
N CYS A 193 14.31 6.25 -0.57
CA CYS A 193 13.71 7.49 -0.09
C CYS A 193 14.63 8.21 0.89
N ASN A 194 14.78 9.53 0.73
CA ASN A 194 15.44 10.37 1.71
C ASN A 194 14.44 10.90 2.75
N PHE A 195 14.19 10.14 3.79
CA PHE A 195 13.27 10.52 4.86
C PHE A 195 13.70 11.76 5.67
N ASN A 196 14.96 12.22 5.55
CA ASN A 196 15.37 13.50 6.12
C ASN A 196 14.69 14.69 5.42
N GLU A 197 14.30 14.53 4.16
CA GLU A 197 13.59 15.55 3.42
C GLU A 197 12.09 15.50 3.66
N TYR A 198 11.51 14.31 3.63
CA TYR A 198 10.07 14.15 3.81
C TYR A 198 9.68 12.78 4.35
N VAL A 199 8.78 12.78 5.34
CA VAL A 199 8.04 11.61 5.82
C VAL A 199 6.56 11.98 5.94
N GLY A 200 5.70 11.18 5.33
CA GLY A 200 4.24 11.40 5.31
C GLY A 200 3.46 10.30 6.03
N HIS A 201 4.11 9.16 6.25
CA HIS A 201 3.49 7.99 6.87
C HIS A 201 4.51 7.15 7.65
N CYS A 202 4.04 6.32 8.58
CA CYS A 202 4.86 5.33 9.24
C CYS A 202 4.04 4.07 9.56
N TYR A 203 4.58 2.92 9.21
CA TYR A 203 4.04 1.63 9.65
C TYR A 203 4.85 1.12 10.83
N LEU A 204 4.16 0.57 11.83
CA LEU A 204 4.76 0.08 13.07
C LEU A 204 4.32 -1.37 13.28
N LYS A 205 5.27 -2.29 13.26
CA LYS A 205 4.99 -3.71 13.53
C LYS A 205 4.96 -3.95 15.03
N CYS A 206 3.87 -4.51 15.53
CA CYS A 206 3.64 -4.77 16.94
C CYS A 206 3.83 -6.25 17.27
N LYS A 207 4.15 -6.54 18.53
CA LYS A 207 4.08 -7.90 19.06
C LYS A 207 2.64 -8.42 19.02
N PRO A 208 2.43 -9.73 18.80
CA PRO A 208 1.10 -10.31 18.81
C PRO A 208 0.29 -9.94 20.05
N GLY A 209 -0.92 -9.45 19.84
CA GLY A 209 -1.87 -9.08 20.90
C GLY A 209 -1.60 -7.75 21.62
N SER A 210 -0.60 -6.96 21.19
CA SER A 210 -0.27 -5.67 21.84
C SER A 210 -0.77 -4.43 21.07
N VAL A 211 -1.51 -4.61 19.98
CA VAL A 211 -1.93 -3.51 19.09
C VAL A 211 -2.72 -2.44 19.84
N GLU A 212 -3.70 -2.80 20.67
CA GLU A 212 -4.54 -1.84 21.40
C GLU A 212 -3.76 -1.08 22.48
N GLU A 213 -2.79 -1.74 23.14
CA GLU A 213 -1.87 -1.10 24.07
C GLU A 213 -1.01 -0.05 23.35
N VAL A 214 -0.45 -0.42 22.19
CA VAL A 214 0.39 0.47 21.39
C VAL A 214 -0.43 1.61 20.80
N LYS A 215 -1.65 1.37 20.30
CA LYS A 215 -2.57 2.43 19.84
C LYS A 215 -2.83 3.46 20.94
N SER A 216 -3.16 3.01 22.15
CA SER A 216 -3.41 3.89 23.29
C SER A 216 -2.18 4.73 23.63
N PHE A 217 -0.98 4.13 23.64
CA PHE A 217 0.28 4.83 23.86
C PHE A 217 0.56 5.89 22.77
N ILE A 218 0.30 5.55 21.49
CA ILE A 218 0.46 6.49 20.39
C ILE A 218 -0.50 7.66 20.56
N GLU A 219 -1.78 7.40 20.87
CA GLU A 219 -2.80 8.44 21.09
C GLU A 219 -2.38 9.41 22.21
N GLU A 220 -1.86 8.90 23.32
CA GLU A 220 -1.36 9.75 24.41
C GLU A 220 -0.16 10.58 23.95
N THR A 221 0.79 9.96 23.25
CA THR A 221 1.98 10.63 22.71
C THR A 221 1.59 11.74 21.71
N LEU A 222 0.59 11.50 20.89
CA LEU A 222 0.11 12.46 19.90
C LEU A 222 -0.63 13.64 20.54
N LYS A 223 -1.39 13.43 21.62
CA LYS A 223 -2.06 14.53 22.37
C LYS A 223 -1.08 15.60 22.86
N GLU A 224 0.16 15.23 23.14
CA GLU A 224 1.20 16.16 23.53
C GLU A 224 1.78 16.96 22.35
N SER A 225 1.74 16.39 21.15
CA SER A 225 2.39 16.93 19.95
C SER A 225 1.41 17.61 18.98
N PHE A 226 0.11 17.35 19.12
CA PHE A 226 -0.92 17.80 18.19
C PHE A 226 -1.90 18.77 18.84
N PRO A 227 -2.38 19.79 18.09
CA PRO A 227 -3.49 20.61 18.54
C PRO A 227 -4.73 19.74 18.83
N PRO A 228 -5.54 20.07 19.85
CA PRO A 228 -6.74 19.29 20.20
C PRO A 228 -7.77 19.14 19.07
N SER A 229 -7.72 20.04 18.07
CA SER A 229 -8.58 19.99 16.89
C SER A 229 -8.14 18.99 15.83
N ILE A 230 -6.95 18.41 15.96
CA ILE A 230 -6.37 17.48 14.99
C ILE A 230 -6.04 16.21 15.74
N GLN A 231 -6.81 15.15 15.50
CA GLN A 231 -6.51 13.81 16.00
C GLN A 231 -6.18 12.92 14.81
N PRO A 232 -4.94 12.44 14.68
CA PRO A 232 -4.60 11.47 13.66
C PRO A 232 -5.44 10.20 13.85
N ARG A 233 -5.95 9.68 12.76
CA ARG A 233 -6.62 8.38 12.79
C ARG A 233 -5.54 7.31 12.82
N ILE A 234 -5.49 6.53 13.89
CA ILE A 234 -4.61 5.38 14.03
C ILE A 234 -5.42 4.13 13.70
N SER A 235 -5.01 3.40 12.68
CA SER A 235 -5.64 2.17 12.20
C SER A 235 -4.61 1.04 12.16
N THR A 236 -5.04 -0.18 11.88
CA THR A 236 -4.13 -1.22 11.42
C THR A 236 -4.08 -1.23 9.89
N LEU A 237 -3.05 -1.82 9.31
CA LEU A 237 -2.96 -2.01 7.87
C LEU A 237 -4.17 -2.81 7.35
N LEU A 238 -4.64 -3.79 8.14
CA LEU A 238 -5.85 -4.56 7.82
C LEU A 238 -7.10 -3.69 7.80
N ASP A 239 -7.26 -2.81 8.81
CA ASP A 239 -8.39 -1.87 8.86
C ASP A 239 -8.40 -0.93 7.66
N ASP A 240 -7.23 -0.44 7.25
CA ASP A 240 -7.10 0.44 6.08
C ASP A 240 -7.49 -0.28 4.79
N ILE A 241 -7.04 -1.52 4.61
CA ILE A 241 -7.41 -2.36 3.45
C ILE A 241 -8.92 -2.59 3.36
N HIS A 242 -9.59 -2.79 4.49
CA HIS A 242 -11.05 -3.01 4.50
C HIS A 242 -11.88 -1.75 4.27
N GLN A 243 -11.25 -0.57 4.26
CA GLN A 243 -11.94 0.71 4.07
C GLN A 243 -11.79 1.27 2.65
N GLU A 244 -10.90 0.70 1.83
CA GLU A 244 -10.79 0.97 0.40
C GLU A 244 -11.81 0.16 -0.41
#